data_33e4b4685abac976c84958176d3c7919
#
_entry.id   33e4b4685abac976c84958176d3c7919
#
_cell.length_a   1.000
_cell.length_b   1.000
_cell.length_c   1.000
_cell.angle_alpha   90.00
_cell.angle_beta   90.00
_cell.angle_gamma   90.00
#
_symmetry.space_group_name_H-M   'P 1'
#
loop_
_entity.id
_entity.type
_entity.pdbx_description
1 polymer ?
#
loop_
_entity_poly.entity_id
_entity_poly.type
_entity_poly.pdbx_seq_one_letter_code
_entity_poly.pdbx_strand_id
1 'polypeptide(L)'
;MNSYINIIMPSEIVINFLYFPDNISILAIVSIILTSFVSSLISSIIGFGGGMLLLGILALNFSGSVIIPLHAVIQLGSNFNRLIFFKFRIKWSVVIPFSLGCLIGVPLGGIFSLSIDENLIKVLIALFILLNTFSRIPILNQNRLFLIGAISSFLSTIIGVTGSLISSVIQSYKLEKSEY
;
A
#
# COMPACT_ATOMS: atom_id res chain seq x y z
N MET A 1 -34.05 -8.14 6.68
CA MET A 1 -32.80 -7.39 6.94
C MET A 1 -31.54 -8.11 6.48
N ASN A 2 -31.60 -9.44 6.20
CA ASN A 2 -30.45 -10.22 5.74
C ASN A 2 -30.21 -10.24 4.20
N SER A 3 -31.18 -9.78 3.39
CA SER A 3 -31.05 -9.84 1.92
C SER A 3 -30.21 -8.73 1.32
N TYR A 4 -30.03 -7.60 2.01
CA TYR A 4 -29.25 -6.46 1.50
C TYR A 4 -27.75 -6.58 1.75
N ILE A 5 -27.33 -7.38 2.74
CA ILE A 5 -25.91 -7.60 3.05
C ILE A 5 -25.24 -8.48 1.98
N ASN A 6 -25.99 -9.40 1.39
CA ASN A 6 -25.49 -10.28 0.31
C ASN A 6 -25.29 -9.60 -1.04
N ILE A 7 -25.84 -8.37 -1.21
CA ILE A 7 -25.67 -7.59 -2.45
C ILE A 7 -24.40 -6.72 -2.36
N ILE A 8 -23.97 -6.35 -1.13
CA ILE A 8 -22.86 -5.41 -0.93
C ILE A 8 -21.52 -6.13 -0.77
N MET A 9 -21.52 -7.33 -0.18
CA MET A 9 -20.33 -8.19 -0.10
C MET A 9 -20.75 -9.66 -0.18
N PRO A 10 -20.32 -10.42 -1.20
CA PRO A 10 -20.48 -11.85 -1.21
C PRO A 10 -19.87 -12.44 0.06
N SER A 11 -20.61 -13.29 0.76
CA SER A 11 -20.18 -13.92 2.03
C SER A 11 -18.81 -14.63 1.90
N GLU A 12 -18.50 -15.12 0.71
CA GLU A 12 -17.21 -15.72 0.39
C GLU A 12 -16.03 -14.73 0.45
N ILE A 13 -16.23 -13.46 0.10
CA ILE A 13 -15.17 -12.44 0.21
C ILE A 13 -14.85 -12.14 1.67
N VAL A 14 -15.87 -12.04 2.53
CA VAL A 14 -15.68 -11.78 3.96
C VAL A 14 -15.04 -12.99 4.65
N ILE A 15 -15.46 -14.20 4.30
CA ILE A 15 -14.91 -15.45 4.83
C ILE A 15 -13.45 -15.61 4.39
N ASN A 16 -13.15 -15.39 3.10
CA ASN A 16 -11.77 -15.47 2.59
C ASN A 16 -10.85 -14.38 3.18
N PHE A 17 -11.39 -13.22 3.55
CA PHE A 17 -10.63 -12.18 4.23
C PHE A 17 -10.20 -12.58 5.66
N LEU A 18 -11.00 -13.42 6.33
CA LEU A 18 -10.75 -13.93 7.69
C LEU A 18 -10.10 -15.33 7.70
N TYR A 19 -9.99 -15.97 6.52
CA TYR A 19 -9.45 -17.32 6.44
C TYR A 19 -7.93 -17.28 6.43
N PHE A 20 -7.34 -17.43 7.61
CA PHE A 20 -5.93 -17.81 7.71
C PHE A 20 -5.80 -19.26 7.23
N PRO A 21 -4.91 -19.57 6.28
CA PRO A 21 -4.67 -20.95 5.88
C PRO A 21 -4.29 -21.80 7.10
N ASP A 22 -4.96 -22.91 7.32
CA ASP A 22 -4.78 -23.79 8.48
C ASP A 22 -3.33 -24.36 8.64
N ASN A 23 -2.47 -24.13 7.66
CA ASN A 23 -1.10 -24.63 7.57
C ASN A 23 -0.03 -23.55 7.37
N ILE A 24 -0.15 -22.40 8.07
CA ILE A 24 0.95 -21.44 8.04
C ILE A 24 2.11 -22.01 8.87
N SER A 25 3.25 -22.23 8.24
CA SER A 25 4.44 -22.70 8.95
C SER A 25 4.91 -21.65 9.98
N ILE A 26 5.42 -22.11 11.11
CA ILE A 26 6.03 -21.24 12.13
C ILE A 26 7.13 -20.36 11.49
N LEU A 27 7.87 -20.91 10.53
CA LEU A 27 8.89 -20.19 9.79
C LEU A 27 8.31 -19.00 9.00
N ALA A 28 7.15 -19.18 8.37
CA ALA A 28 6.47 -18.09 7.66
C ALA A 28 6.03 -16.97 8.63
N ILE A 29 5.48 -17.33 9.79
CA ILE A 29 5.08 -16.36 10.82
C ILE A 29 6.30 -15.56 11.31
N VAL A 30 7.38 -16.25 11.66
CA VAL A 30 8.63 -15.61 12.12
C VAL A 30 9.20 -14.69 11.03
N SER A 31 9.23 -15.14 9.77
CA SER A 31 9.73 -14.33 8.66
C SER A 31 8.89 -13.06 8.46
N ILE A 32 7.57 -13.12 8.61
CA ILE A 32 6.69 -11.94 8.51
C ILE A 32 6.96 -10.96 9.64
N ILE A 33 7.06 -11.45 10.89
CA ILE A 33 7.33 -10.59 12.05
C ILE A 33 8.68 -9.88 11.89
N LEU A 34 9.73 -10.61 11.58
CA LEU A 34 11.06 -10.05 11.38
C LEU A 34 11.08 -9.06 10.20
N THR A 35 10.46 -9.43 9.07
CA THR A 35 10.42 -8.57 7.89
C THR A 35 9.58 -7.32 8.15
N SER A 36 8.45 -7.41 8.85
CA SER A 36 7.65 -6.24 9.18
C SER A 36 8.39 -5.25 10.08
N PHE A 37 9.17 -5.77 11.06
CA PHE A 37 10.02 -4.94 11.91
C PHE A 37 11.13 -4.25 11.09
N VAL A 38 11.92 -5.00 10.33
CA VAL A 38 13.00 -4.46 9.49
C VAL A 38 12.44 -3.48 8.46
N SER A 39 11.35 -3.82 7.81
CA SER A 39 10.61 -3.00 6.85
C SER A 39 10.17 -1.67 7.46
N SER A 40 9.64 -1.71 8.68
CA SER A 40 9.25 -0.50 9.42
C SER A 40 10.43 0.38 9.77
N LEU A 41 11.57 -0.19 10.17
CA LEU A 41 12.81 0.55 10.41
C LEU A 41 13.33 1.22 9.14
N ILE A 42 13.43 0.49 8.03
CA ILE A 42 13.86 1.02 6.73
C ILE A 42 12.96 2.18 6.31
N SER A 43 11.64 2.00 6.39
CA SER A 43 10.70 3.07 6.06
C SER A 43 10.81 4.29 6.98
N SER A 44 11.20 4.09 8.25
CA SER A 44 11.37 5.20 9.20
C SER A 44 12.63 6.02 8.94
N ILE A 45 13.69 5.37 8.48
CA ILE A 45 14.99 6.02 8.21
C ILE A 45 15.02 6.66 6.82
N ILE A 46 14.62 5.90 5.80
CA ILE A 46 14.72 6.29 4.38
C ILE A 46 13.47 7.04 3.92
N GLY A 47 12.31 6.79 4.57
CA GLY A 47 11.01 7.38 4.21
C GLY A 47 10.20 6.52 3.23
N PHE A 48 10.81 5.53 2.56
CA PHE A 48 10.15 4.63 1.60
C PHE A 48 10.92 3.30 1.50
N GLY A 49 10.39 2.34 0.72
CA GLY A 49 11.08 1.07 0.40
C GLY A 49 10.73 -0.09 1.32
N GLY A 50 10.53 0.13 2.63
CA GLY A 50 10.18 -0.95 3.56
C GLY A 50 8.90 -1.70 3.17
N GLY A 51 7.87 -0.98 2.71
CA GLY A 51 6.64 -1.63 2.23
C GLY A 51 6.87 -2.58 1.06
N MET A 52 7.78 -2.25 0.14
CA MET A 52 8.13 -3.13 -0.98
C MET A 52 8.85 -4.41 -0.51
N LEU A 53 9.75 -4.28 0.47
CA LEU A 53 10.44 -5.42 1.07
C LEU A 53 9.43 -6.38 1.74
N LEU A 54 8.51 -5.84 2.55
CA LEU A 54 7.46 -6.64 3.17
C LEU A 54 6.59 -7.32 2.12
N LEU A 55 6.16 -6.58 1.10
CA LEU A 55 5.32 -7.11 0.02
C LEU A 55 6.02 -8.25 -0.74
N GLY A 56 7.32 -8.11 -1.03
CA GLY A 56 8.12 -9.15 -1.66
C GLY A 56 8.15 -10.44 -0.83
N ILE A 57 8.37 -10.34 0.48
CA ILE A 57 8.37 -11.51 1.37
C ILE A 57 6.98 -12.14 1.49
N LEU A 58 5.92 -11.32 1.53
CA LEU A 58 4.55 -11.85 1.53
C LEU A 58 4.25 -12.59 0.23
N ALA A 59 4.71 -12.08 -0.93
CA ALA A 59 4.50 -12.71 -2.22
C ALA A 59 5.17 -14.09 -2.36
N LEU A 60 6.25 -14.34 -1.60
CA LEU A 60 6.92 -15.64 -1.56
C LEU A 60 6.18 -16.67 -0.69
N ASN A 61 5.36 -16.23 0.26
CA ASN A 61 4.77 -17.11 1.27
C ASN A 61 3.24 -17.28 1.13
N PHE A 62 2.54 -16.37 0.42
CA PHE A 62 1.08 -16.34 0.35
C PHE A 62 0.53 -16.29 -1.07
N SER A 63 -0.76 -16.63 -1.19
CA SER A 63 -1.53 -16.45 -2.44
C SER A 63 -1.81 -14.96 -2.71
N GLY A 64 -2.04 -14.61 -3.98
CA GLY A 64 -2.27 -13.23 -4.42
C GLY A 64 -3.40 -12.52 -3.68
N SER A 65 -4.50 -13.23 -3.41
CA SER A 65 -5.66 -12.72 -2.68
C SER A 65 -5.37 -12.33 -1.23
N VAL A 66 -4.38 -12.98 -0.58
CA VAL A 66 -4.01 -12.72 0.83
C VAL A 66 -2.93 -11.65 0.97
N ILE A 67 -2.05 -11.52 -0.02
CA ILE A 67 -0.88 -10.63 0.05
C ILE A 67 -1.30 -9.19 0.34
N ILE A 68 -2.21 -8.64 -0.44
CA ILE A 68 -2.58 -7.22 -0.38
C ILE A 68 -3.30 -6.88 0.92
N PRO A 69 -4.34 -7.61 1.36
CA PRO A 69 -4.98 -7.37 2.65
C PRO A 69 -4.02 -7.49 3.84
N LEU A 70 -3.18 -8.52 3.87
CA LEU A 70 -2.22 -8.74 4.96
C LEU A 70 -1.17 -7.61 5.01
N HIS A 71 -0.63 -7.23 3.85
CA HIS A 71 0.26 -6.08 3.73
C HIS A 71 -0.39 -4.79 4.24
N ALA A 72 -1.65 -4.54 3.85
CA ALA A 72 -2.40 -3.35 4.26
C ALA A 72 -2.58 -3.29 5.79
N VAL A 73 -2.93 -4.40 6.45
CA VAL A 73 -3.10 -4.47 7.91
C VAL A 73 -1.78 -4.19 8.64
N ILE A 74 -0.68 -4.81 8.21
CA ILE A 74 0.64 -4.60 8.81
C ILE A 74 1.08 -3.14 8.62
N GLN A 75 0.90 -2.58 7.42
CA GLN A 75 1.26 -1.19 7.13
C GLN A 75 0.36 -0.19 7.87
N LEU A 76 -0.92 -0.50 8.06
CA LEU A 76 -1.82 0.33 8.84
C LEU A 76 -1.29 0.49 10.28
N GLY A 77 -0.92 -0.61 10.94
CA GLY A 77 -0.34 -0.56 12.28
C GLY A 77 0.96 0.24 12.35
N SER A 78 1.87 0.01 11.41
CA SER A 78 3.14 0.74 11.33
C SER A 78 2.94 2.25 11.08
N ASN A 79 2.07 2.62 10.15
CA ASN A 79 1.82 4.02 9.78
C ASN A 79 0.98 4.74 10.85
N PHE A 80 0.08 4.05 11.55
CA PHE A 80 -0.69 4.62 12.65
C PHE A 80 0.22 5.08 13.79
N ASN A 81 1.21 4.27 14.17
CA ASN A 81 2.20 4.69 15.15
C ASN A 81 2.97 5.94 14.69
N ARG A 82 3.38 6.01 13.42
CA ARG A 82 4.04 7.21 12.87
C ARG A 82 3.13 8.43 12.91
N LEU A 83 1.84 8.27 12.60
CA LEU A 83 0.87 9.36 12.68
C LEU A 83 0.80 9.95 14.09
N ILE A 84 0.80 9.12 15.14
CA ILE A 84 0.79 9.57 16.53
C ILE A 84 2.04 10.40 16.85
N PHE A 85 3.23 9.92 16.47
CA PHE A 85 4.49 10.60 16.78
C PHE A 85 4.71 11.88 15.96
N PHE A 86 4.22 11.96 14.72
CA PHE A 86 4.48 13.07 13.81
C PHE A 86 3.26 13.95 13.54
N LYS A 87 2.17 13.81 14.30
CA LYS A 87 0.90 14.55 14.09
C LYS A 87 1.03 16.06 13.96
N PHE A 88 1.97 16.68 14.67
CA PHE A 88 2.21 18.13 14.62
C PHE A 88 2.97 18.61 13.37
N ARG A 89 3.49 17.69 12.56
CA ARG A 89 4.23 18.00 11.32
C ARG A 89 3.41 17.72 10.06
N ILE A 90 2.13 17.45 10.20
CA ILE A 90 1.24 17.12 9.09
C ILE A 90 0.92 18.39 8.29
N LYS A 91 1.21 18.36 6.99
CA LYS A 91 0.82 19.41 6.05
C LYS A 91 -0.55 19.10 5.47
N TRP A 92 -1.60 19.62 6.07
CA TRP A 92 -2.98 19.39 5.66
C TRP A 92 -3.28 19.83 4.22
N SER A 93 -2.61 20.86 3.72
CA SER A 93 -2.69 21.31 2.33
C SER A 93 -2.27 20.25 1.31
N VAL A 94 -1.45 19.28 1.72
CA VAL A 94 -1.05 18.12 0.90
C VAL A 94 -1.99 16.94 1.15
N VAL A 95 -2.29 16.67 2.41
CA VAL A 95 -3.05 15.47 2.83
C VAL A 95 -4.48 15.52 2.30
N ILE A 96 -5.18 16.66 2.43
CA ILE A 96 -6.60 16.76 2.05
C ILE A 96 -6.81 16.48 0.55
N PRO A 97 -6.18 17.20 -0.40
CA PRO A 97 -6.41 16.93 -1.82
C PRO A 97 -5.97 15.53 -2.24
N PHE A 98 -4.89 15.00 -1.66
CA PHE A 98 -4.45 13.64 -1.89
C PHE A 98 -5.49 12.62 -1.41
N SER A 99 -6.01 12.77 -0.19
CA SER A 99 -7.03 11.87 0.38
C SER A 99 -8.34 11.89 -0.40
N LEU A 100 -8.77 13.07 -0.89
CA LEU A 100 -9.94 13.17 -1.77
C LEU A 100 -9.74 12.39 -3.07
N GLY A 101 -8.55 12.39 -3.64
CA GLY A 101 -8.20 11.52 -4.76
C GLY A 101 -8.29 10.04 -4.41
N CYS A 102 -7.80 9.65 -3.22
CA CYS A 102 -7.86 8.26 -2.75
C CYS A 102 -9.30 7.74 -2.62
N LEU A 103 -10.26 8.59 -2.22
CA LEU A 103 -11.67 8.20 -2.13
C LEU A 103 -12.26 7.74 -3.47
N ILE A 104 -11.69 8.17 -4.59
CA ILE A 104 -12.08 7.73 -5.93
C ILE A 104 -11.22 6.53 -6.36
N GLY A 105 -9.92 6.60 -6.17
CA GLY A 105 -9.00 5.58 -6.65
C GLY A 105 -9.16 4.22 -5.97
N VAL A 106 -9.42 4.19 -4.66
CA VAL A 106 -9.59 2.94 -3.90
C VAL A 106 -10.79 2.12 -4.39
N PRO A 107 -12.01 2.67 -4.50
CA PRO A 107 -13.15 1.90 -4.99
C PRO A 107 -12.96 1.40 -6.43
N LEU A 108 -12.43 2.23 -7.31
CA LEU A 108 -12.17 1.83 -8.70
C LEU A 108 -11.12 0.71 -8.78
N GLY A 109 -10.03 0.84 -8.04
CA GLY A 109 -9.00 -0.20 -7.96
C GLY A 109 -9.51 -1.49 -7.34
N GLY A 110 -10.37 -1.40 -6.32
CA GLY A 110 -11.02 -2.55 -5.68
C GLY A 110 -11.89 -3.33 -6.65
N ILE A 111 -12.78 -2.67 -7.38
CA ILE A 111 -13.62 -3.31 -8.39
C ILE A 111 -12.75 -3.97 -9.46
N PHE A 112 -11.70 -3.30 -9.92
CA PHE A 112 -10.82 -3.81 -10.94
C PHE A 112 -10.00 -5.02 -10.45
N SER A 113 -9.53 -4.99 -9.20
CA SER A 113 -8.72 -6.06 -8.62
C SER A 113 -9.48 -7.40 -8.49
N LEU A 114 -10.81 -7.37 -8.33
CA LEU A 114 -11.64 -8.57 -8.26
C LEU A 114 -11.63 -9.38 -9.57
N SER A 115 -11.28 -8.75 -10.69
CA SER A 115 -11.24 -9.39 -12.02
C SER A 115 -9.86 -9.91 -12.39
N ILE A 116 -8.84 -9.70 -11.53
CA ILE A 116 -7.45 -10.06 -11.82
C ILE A 116 -7.11 -11.43 -11.22
N ASP A 117 -6.50 -12.29 -12.05
CA ASP A 117 -5.98 -13.59 -11.61
C ASP A 117 -4.85 -13.43 -10.57
N GLU A 118 -4.81 -14.34 -9.59
CA GLU A 118 -3.81 -14.29 -8.49
C GLU A 118 -2.37 -14.35 -8.96
N ASN A 119 -2.07 -15.11 -10.01
CA ASN A 119 -0.73 -15.20 -10.56
C ASN A 119 -0.34 -13.88 -11.25
N LEU A 120 -1.32 -13.24 -11.91
CA LEU A 120 -1.10 -11.94 -12.52
C LEU A 120 -0.82 -10.87 -11.46
N ILE A 121 -1.49 -10.90 -10.31
CA ILE A 121 -1.19 -10.01 -9.18
C ILE A 121 0.28 -10.16 -8.76
N LYS A 122 0.78 -11.39 -8.57
CA LYS A 122 2.19 -11.64 -8.22
C LYS A 122 3.17 -11.12 -9.27
N VAL A 123 2.85 -11.30 -10.54
CA VAL A 123 3.68 -10.77 -11.65
C VAL A 123 3.69 -9.23 -11.63
N LEU A 124 2.54 -8.60 -11.42
CA LEU A 124 2.43 -7.14 -11.32
C LEU A 124 3.22 -6.59 -10.12
N ILE A 125 3.16 -7.27 -8.97
CA ILE A 125 3.95 -6.92 -7.78
C ILE A 125 5.45 -7.00 -8.10
N ALA A 126 5.91 -8.12 -8.68
CA ALA A 126 7.32 -8.32 -9.02
C ALA A 126 7.80 -7.26 -10.04
N LEU A 127 7.03 -7.01 -11.08
CA LEU A 127 7.33 -5.98 -12.08
C LEU A 127 7.40 -4.58 -11.46
N PHE A 128 6.46 -4.25 -10.57
CA PHE A 128 6.45 -2.97 -9.87
C PHE A 128 7.68 -2.80 -8.98
N ILE A 129 8.07 -3.82 -8.23
CA ILE A 129 9.29 -3.80 -7.41
C ILE A 129 10.52 -3.58 -8.28
N LEU A 130 10.65 -4.30 -9.40
CA LEU A 130 11.76 -4.15 -10.34
C LEU A 130 11.80 -2.73 -10.93
N LEU A 131 10.68 -2.23 -11.43
CA LEU A 131 10.61 -0.87 -11.99
C LEU A 131 10.97 0.19 -10.96
N ASN A 132 10.50 0.06 -9.72
CA ASN A 132 10.85 1.01 -8.65
C ASN A 132 12.32 0.93 -8.20
N THR A 133 12.94 -0.23 -8.35
CA THR A 133 14.36 -0.42 -8.00
C THR A 133 15.27 0.25 -9.04
N PHE A 134 14.92 0.16 -10.32
CA PHE A 134 15.77 0.65 -11.41
C PHE A 134 15.35 2.01 -11.98
N SER A 135 14.10 2.41 -11.81
CA SER A 135 13.58 3.67 -12.34
C SER A 135 13.54 4.76 -11.28
N ARG A 136 14.07 5.93 -11.62
CA ARG A 136 13.83 7.13 -10.82
C ARG A 136 12.42 7.64 -11.12
N ILE A 137 11.54 7.62 -10.13
CA ILE A 137 10.20 8.18 -10.28
C ILE A 137 10.36 9.70 -10.44
N PRO A 138 9.80 10.29 -11.52
CA PRO A 138 9.91 11.73 -11.73
C PRO A 138 9.25 12.50 -10.58
N ILE A 139 9.79 13.67 -10.26
CA ILE A 139 9.21 14.59 -9.28
C ILE A 139 7.82 15.00 -9.78
N LEU A 140 6.78 14.65 -9.03
CA LEU A 140 5.40 14.91 -9.41
C LEU A 140 4.99 16.32 -8.98
N ASN A 141 4.31 17.02 -9.88
CA ASN A 141 3.88 18.41 -9.62
C ASN A 141 2.81 18.46 -8.52
N GLN A 142 3.04 19.30 -7.50
CA GLN A 142 2.17 19.54 -6.35
C GLN A 142 0.74 19.95 -6.73
N ASN A 143 0.57 20.65 -7.85
CA ASN A 143 -0.75 21.11 -8.31
C ASN A 143 -1.67 19.96 -8.73
N ARG A 144 -1.18 18.73 -8.76
CA ARG A 144 -1.93 17.52 -9.17
C ARG A 144 -2.13 16.52 -8.04
N LEU A 145 -2.07 16.95 -6.77
CA LEU A 145 -2.18 16.06 -5.61
C LEU A 145 -3.43 15.16 -5.63
N PHE A 146 -4.55 15.70 -6.08
CA PHE A 146 -5.79 14.92 -6.23
C PHE A 146 -5.62 13.78 -7.24
N LEU A 147 -5.10 14.07 -8.43
CA LEU A 147 -4.86 13.05 -9.46
C LEU A 147 -3.82 12.03 -9.03
N ILE A 148 -2.76 12.49 -8.35
CA ILE A 148 -1.73 11.62 -7.80
C ILE A 148 -2.34 10.70 -6.74
N GLY A 149 -3.19 11.22 -5.85
CA GLY A 149 -3.92 10.43 -4.87
C GLY A 149 -4.81 9.37 -5.53
N ALA A 150 -5.58 9.75 -6.56
CA ALA A 150 -6.46 8.82 -7.27
C ALA A 150 -5.69 7.71 -7.98
N ILE A 151 -4.66 8.06 -8.75
CA ILE A 151 -3.84 7.08 -9.49
C ILE A 151 -3.05 6.19 -8.53
N SER A 152 -2.41 6.79 -7.52
CA SER A 152 -1.61 6.03 -6.54
C SER A 152 -2.47 5.04 -5.77
N SER A 153 -3.65 5.44 -5.31
CA SER A 153 -4.52 4.55 -4.55
C SER A 153 -5.16 3.47 -5.43
N PHE A 154 -5.52 3.78 -6.67
CA PHE A 154 -5.94 2.79 -7.65
C PHE A 154 -4.87 1.70 -7.83
N LEU A 155 -3.63 2.10 -8.12
CA LEU A 155 -2.51 1.16 -8.27
C LEU A 155 -2.21 0.41 -6.98
N SER A 156 -2.29 1.09 -5.82
CA SER A 156 -2.06 0.47 -4.51
C SER A 156 -3.05 -0.65 -4.21
N THR A 157 -4.29 -0.50 -4.61
CA THR A 157 -5.32 -1.53 -4.39
C THR A 157 -5.05 -2.79 -5.21
N ILE A 158 -4.37 -2.67 -6.35
CA ILE A 158 -4.03 -3.79 -7.23
C ILE A 158 -2.68 -4.41 -6.84
N ILE A 159 -1.66 -3.58 -6.57
CA ILE A 159 -0.26 -4.00 -6.42
C ILE A 159 0.19 -3.97 -4.95
N GLY A 160 -0.52 -3.24 -4.09
CA GLY A 160 -0.23 -3.15 -2.66
C GLY A 160 0.79 -2.08 -2.26
N VAL A 161 1.43 -1.36 -3.18
CA VAL A 161 2.50 -0.41 -2.86
C VAL A 161 2.42 0.89 -3.66
N THR A 162 2.41 2.02 -2.96
CA THR A 162 2.52 3.36 -3.56
C THR A 162 3.48 4.29 -2.84
N GLY A 163 4.18 3.80 -1.81
CA GLY A 163 5.09 4.62 -1.00
C GLY A 163 6.11 5.40 -1.82
N SER A 164 6.61 4.84 -2.90
CA SER A 164 7.55 5.48 -3.82
C SER A 164 6.95 6.66 -4.59
N LEU A 165 5.68 6.55 -5.03
CA LEU A 165 4.98 7.65 -5.70
C LEU A 165 4.73 8.82 -4.73
N ILE A 166 4.31 8.52 -3.51
CA ILE A 166 4.09 9.53 -2.47
C ILE A 166 5.42 10.19 -2.07
N SER A 167 6.49 9.40 -1.96
CA SER A 167 7.82 9.90 -1.63
C SER A 167 8.34 10.92 -2.65
N SER A 168 8.10 10.72 -3.94
CA SER A 168 8.50 11.66 -4.99
C SER A 168 7.79 13.02 -4.85
N VAL A 169 6.53 13.01 -4.45
CA VAL A 169 5.77 14.25 -4.15
C VAL A 169 6.35 14.97 -2.93
N ILE A 170 6.65 14.23 -1.86
CA ILE A 170 7.21 14.81 -0.64
C ILE A 170 8.61 15.40 -0.90
N GLN A 171 9.40 14.75 -1.75
CA GLN A 171 10.72 15.28 -2.14
C GLN A 171 10.60 16.59 -2.90
N SER A 172 9.60 16.77 -3.75
CA SER A 172 9.38 18.04 -4.44
C SER A 172 9.11 19.19 -3.47
N TYR A 173 8.38 18.94 -2.38
CA TYR A 173 8.16 19.94 -1.33
C TYR A 173 9.41 20.30 -0.52
N LYS A 174 10.40 19.40 -0.42
CA LYS A 174 11.67 19.71 0.27
C LYS A 174 12.60 20.54 -0.60
N LEU A 175 12.60 20.33 -1.90
CA LEU A 175 13.45 21.07 -2.84
C LEU A 175 13.05 22.55 -2.92
N GLU A 176 11.76 22.86 -2.90
CA GLU A 176 11.29 24.25 -2.87
C GLU A 176 11.65 25.01 -1.57
N LYS A 177 11.91 24.31 -0.46
CA LYS A 177 12.30 24.90 0.83
C LYS A 177 13.80 25.07 1.02
N SER A 178 14.62 24.49 0.17
CA SER A 178 16.08 24.67 0.24
C SER A 178 16.58 25.88 -0.54
N GLU A 179 15.70 26.60 -1.22
CA GLU A 179 16.00 27.82 -1.97
C GLU A 179 15.69 29.12 -1.20
N TYR A 180 15.31 29.03 0.10
CA TYR A 180 15.11 30.19 0.96
C TYR A 180 16.01 30.16 2.19
#